data_e1f324ec889d4b6640381cbd4e1f3001
#
_entry.id   e1f324ec889d4b6640381cbd4e1f3001
#
_cell.length_a   1.000
_cell.length_b   1.000
_cell.length_c   1.000
_cell.angle_alpha   90.00
_cell.angle_beta   90.00
_cell.angle_gamma   90.00
#
_symmetry.space_group_name_H-M   'P 1'
#
loop_
_entity.id
_entity.type
_entity.pdbx_description
1 polymer ?
#
loop_
_entity_poly.entity_id
_entity_poly.type
_entity_poly.pdbx_seq_one_letter_code
_entity_poly.pdbx_strand_id
1 'polypeptide(L)'
;NVIAQLGAIVDAIPSTLYGKEDLYIYVSQNIARAYVRALGGFGILENAAGTENVSSIGANGVNSQGTMWWQNGGLSFDGVKIFVANGLADNRAMAAQKSNLFFGTGLLSDHNEVKVIDMADLDGSQNVRVIMRFTSGVQYGIGSEIVLYS
;
A
#
# COMPACT_ATOMS: atom_id res chain seq x y z
N ASN A 1 -10.24 -15.61 -2.82
CA ASN A 1 -8.84 -15.86 -3.15
C ASN A 1 -8.16 -14.54 -3.54
N VAL A 2 -7.18 -14.10 -2.74
CA VAL A 2 -6.48 -12.82 -2.95
C VAL A 2 -5.78 -12.72 -4.31
N ILE A 3 -5.26 -13.83 -4.83
CA ILE A 3 -4.59 -13.87 -6.14
C ILE A 3 -5.58 -13.58 -7.26
N ALA A 4 -6.78 -14.16 -7.20
CA ALA A 4 -7.83 -13.90 -8.19
C ALA A 4 -8.30 -12.44 -8.16
N GLN A 5 -8.37 -11.84 -6.97
CA GLN A 5 -8.72 -10.43 -6.81
C GLN A 5 -7.65 -9.49 -7.36
N LEU A 6 -6.38 -9.78 -7.09
CA LEU A 6 -5.26 -9.03 -7.69
C LEU A 6 -5.24 -9.19 -9.21
N GLY A 7 -5.52 -10.38 -9.73
CA GLY A 7 -5.67 -10.63 -11.16
C GLY A 7 -6.76 -9.78 -11.78
N ALA A 8 -7.93 -9.69 -11.15
CA ALA A 8 -9.03 -8.85 -11.62
C ALA A 8 -8.67 -7.35 -11.64
N ILE A 9 -7.90 -6.88 -10.66
CA ILE A 9 -7.40 -5.48 -10.64
C ILE A 9 -6.45 -5.25 -11.83
N VAL A 10 -5.51 -6.14 -12.06
CA VAL A 10 -4.55 -6.03 -13.16
C VAL A 10 -5.25 -6.08 -14.52
N ASP A 11 -6.23 -6.97 -14.69
CA ASP A 11 -7.02 -7.07 -15.92
C ASP A 11 -7.85 -5.81 -16.21
N ALA A 12 -8.25 -5.10 -15.17
CA ALA A 12 -8.97 -3.84 -15.29
C ALA A 12 -8.07 -2.63 -15.60
N ILE A 13 -6.75 -2.77 -15.50
CA ILE A 13 -5.82 -1.67 -15.83
C ILE A 13 -5.86 -1.40 -17.34
N PRO A 14 -6.03 -0.12 -17.75
CA PRO A 14 -5.98 0.23 -19.17
C PRO A 14 -4.65 -0.18 -19.81
N SER A 15 -4.71 -0.69 -21.05
CA SER A 15 -3.54 -1.16 -21.79
C SER A 15 -2.48 -0.08 -22.01
N THR A 16 -2.88 1.18 -22.00
CA THR A 16 -1.98 2.35 -22.13
C THR A 16 -1.08 2.55 -20.89
N LEU A 17 -1.50 2.04 -19.74
CA LEU A 17 -0.75 2.16 -18.48
C LEU A 17 0.11 0.95 -18.19
N TYR A 18 -0.24 -0.20 -18.72
CA TYR A 18 0.48 -1.43 -18.45
C TYR A 18 1.92 -1.35 -18.97
N GLY A 19 2.87 -1.71 -18.12
CA GLY A 19 4.30 -1.65 -18.44
C GLY A 19 4.99 -0.32 -18.10
N LYS A 20 4.26 0.69 -17.63
CA LYS A 20 4.88 1.93 -17.15
C LYS A 20 5.55 1.72 -15.78
N GLU A 21 6.72 2.33 -15.59
CA GLU A 21 7.53 2.15 -14.38
C GLU A 21 6.89 2.73 -13.11
N ASP A 22 6.05 3.76 -13.26
CA ASP A 22 5.38 4.43 -12.15
C ASP A 22 3.97 3.89 -11.85
N LEU A 23 3.59 2.79 -12.48
CA LEU A 23 2.35 2.08 -12.16
C LEU A 23 2.54 1.23 -10.90
N TYR A 24 1.68 1.46 -9.91
CA TYR A 24 1.67 0.73 -8.64
C TYR A 24 0.29 0.21 -8.31
N ILE A 25 0.24 -0.93 -7.64
CA ILE A 25 -0.95 -1.39 -6.94
C ILE A 25 -0.78 -1.04 -5.46
N TYR A 26 -1.60 -0.13 -4.97
CA TYR A 26 -1.65 0.23 -3.55
C TYR A 26 -2.63 -0.70 -2.85
N VAL A 27 -2.18 -1.41 -1.86
CA VAL A 27 -3.00 -2.39 -1.13
C VAL A 27 -3.02 -2.07 0.36
N SER A 28 -4.10 -2.48 1.02
CA SER A 28 -4.16 -2.46 2.48
C SER A 28 -3.25 -3.53 3.09
N GLN A 29 -2.90 -3.36 4.34
CA GLN A 29 -1.97 -4.25 5.04
C GLN A 29 -2.48 -5.71 5.08
N ASN A 30 -3.78 -5.92 5.27
CA ASN A 30 -4.36 -7.26 5.32
C ASN A 30 -4.31 -7.98 3.97
N ILE A 31 -4.50 -7.26 2.85
CA ILE A 31 -4.35 -7.82 1.50
C ILE A 31 -2.90 -8.23 1.25
N ALA A 32 -1.94 -7.38 1.61
CA ALA A 32 -0.52 -7.70 1.47
C ALA A 32 -0.12 -8.96 2.25
N ARG A 33 -0.58 -9.07 3.50
CA ARG A 33 -0.34 -10.27 4.32
C ARG A 33 -0.98 -11.53 3.72
N ALA A 34 -2.22 -11.42 3.24
CA ALA A 34 -2.91 -12.53 2.58
C ALA A 34 -2.19 -12.96 1.30
N TYR A 35 -1.67 -12.01 0.54
CA TYR A 35 -0.89 -12.30 -0.66
C TYR A 35 0.41 -13.03 -0.35
N VAL A 36 1.19 -12.56 0.63
CA VAL A 36 2.43 -13.21 1.06
C VAL A 36 2.16 -14.65 1.53
N ARG A 37 1.10 -14.86 2.30
CA ARG A 37 0.70 -16.20 2.75
C ARG A 37 0.27 -17.10 1.57
N ALA A 38 -0.43 -16.54 0.59
CA ALA A 38 -0.83 -17.27 -0.61
C ALA A 38 0.39 -17.69 -1.45
N LEU A 39 1.41 -16.84 -1.56
CA LEU A 39 2.68 -17.18 -2.20
C LEU A 39 3.40 -18.33 -1.51
N GLY A 40 3.34 -18.38 -0.17
CA GLY A 40 3.88 -19.47 0.62
C GLY A 40 3.05 -20.76 0.58
N GLY A 41 1.89 -20.76 -0.05
CA GLY A 41 1.01 -21.91 -0.14
C GLY A 41 0.24 -22.24 1.13
N PHE A 42 0.33 -21.45 2.18
CA PHE A 42 -0.35 -21.71 3.46
C PHE A 42 -1.88 -21.70 3.34
N GLY A 43 -2.44 -20.91 2.43
CA GLY A 43 -3.88 -20.89 2.19
C GLY A 43 -4.42 -22.10 1.44
N ILE A 44 -3.56 -22.91 0.83
CA ILE A 44 -3.95 -24.12 0.09
C ILE A 44 -4.02 -25.31 1.03
N LEU A 45 -3.21 -25.32 2.08
CA LEU A 45 -3.12 -26.44 3.04
C LEU A 45 -4.40 -26.65 3.87
N GLU A 46 -5.16 -25.59 4.12
CA GLU A 46 -6.40 -25.69 4.91
C GLU A 46 -7.54 -26.41 4.18
N ASN A 47 -7.52 -26.45 2.85
CA ASN A 47 -8.63 -26.98 2.05
C ASN A 47 -8.32 -28.30 1.32
N ALA A 48 -7.10 -28.77 1.43
CA ALA A 48 -6.68 -29.98 0.71
C ALA A 48 -6.59 -31.18 1.65
N ALA A 49 -7.73 -31.60 2.18
CA ALA A 49 -7.80 -32.87 2.90
C ALA A 49 -7.39 -34.02 1.95
N GLY A 50 -6.20 -34.59 2.18
CA GLY A 50 -5.75 -35.80 1.55
C GLY A 50 -4.84 -35.69 0.31
N THR A 51 -4.28 -34.51 0.04
CA THR A 51 -3.35 -34.37 -1.09
C THR A 51 -1.91 -34.22 -0.58
N GLU A 52 -1.17 -35.28 -0.58
CA GLU A 52 0.26 -35.29 -0.19
C GLU A 52 1.13 -34.36 -1.03
N ASN A 53 0.67 -33.99 -2.22
CA ASN A 53 1.40 -33.11 -3.14
C ASN A 53 1.31 -31.60 -2.77
N VAL A 54 0.41 -31.20 -1.91
CA VAL A 54 0.23 -29.79 -1.54
C VAL A 54 1.31 -29.33 -0.56
N SER A 55 1.81 -30.23 0.27
CA SER A 55 2.90 -29.94 1.20
C SER A 55 4.23 -29.63 0.48
N SER A 56 4.44 -30.17 -0.71
CA SER A 56 5.63 -29.89 -1.50
C SER A 56 5.59 -28.54 -2.23
N ILE A 57 4.40 -27.97 -2.43
CA ILE A 57 4.21 -26.66 -3.05
C ILE A 57 4.22 -25.56 -1.97
N GLY A 58 3.81 -25.86 -0.74
CA GLY A 58 3.74 -24.94 0.38
C GLY A 58 5.08 -24.69 1.07
N ALA A 59 5.12 -24.97 2.36
CA ALA A 59 6.26 -24.65 3.23
C ALA A 59 7.61 -25.25 2.79
N ASN A 60 7.60 -26.35 2.07
CA ASN A 60 8.80 -27.03 1.56
C ASN A 60 8.96 -26.94 0.04
N GLY A 61 8.08 -26.23 -0.65
CA GLY A 61 8.10 -26.08 -2.10
C GLY A 61 8.85 -24.83 -2.58
N VAL A 62 8.77 -24.59 -3.88
CA VAL A 62 9.43 -23.46 -4.54
C VAL A 62 9.00 -22.11 -3.97
N ASN A 63 7.78 -21.99 -3.48
CA ASN A 63 7.22 -20.76 -2.94
C ASN A 63 7.45 -20.57 -1.43
N SER A 64 8.06 -21.55 -0.75
CA SER A 64 8.31 -21.46 0.70
C SER A 64 9.18 -20.25 1.08
N GLN A 65 10.11 -19.89 0.22
CA GLN A 65 10.99 -18.75 0.43
C GLN A 65 10.26 -17.39 0.35
N GLY A 66 9.18 -17.31 -0.44
CA GLY A 66 8.43 -16.06 -0.60
C GLY A 66 7.80 -15.54 0.68
N THR A 67 7.37 -16.42 1.59
CA THR A 67 6.81 -16.04 2.90
C THR A 67 7.85 -15.76 3.96
N MET A 68 8.96 -16.48 3.93
CA MET A 68 10.00 -16.40 4.98
C MET A 68 11.01 -15.29 4.72
N TRP A 69 11.25 -14.96 3.47
CA TRP A 69 12.29 -14.02 3.04
C TRP A 69 11.78 -12.65 2.64
N TRP A 70 10.47 -12.45 2.65
CA TRP A 70 9.92 -11.16 2.31
C TRP A 70 10.32 -10.11 3.35
N GLN A 71 11.03 -9.11 2.90
CA GLN A 71 11.39 -7.92 3.66
C GLN A 71 11.05 -6.67 2.87
N ASN A 72 10.32 -5.74 3.49
CA ASN A 72 10.13 -4.37 3.03
C ASN A 72 9.99 -4.14 1.52
N GLY A 73 8.75 -4.14 1.03
CA GLY A 73 8.40 -3.48 -0.22
C GLY A 73 8.81 -4.18 -1.51
N GLY A 74 9.25 -5.43 -1.45
CA GLY A 74 9.64 -6.20 -2.63
C GLY A 74 8.51 -6.94 -3.33
N LEU A 75 7.24 -6.67 -2.99
CA LEU A 75 6.11 -7.37 -3.61
C LEU A 75 5.82 -6.84 -5.01
N SER A 76 5.53 -7.78 -5.92
CA SER A 76 5.03 -7.50 -7.26
C SER A 76 4.00 -8.54 -7.66
N PHE A 77 3.10 -8.18 -8.55
CA PHE A 77 2.13 -9.08 -9.12
C PHE A 77 1.98 -8.77 -10.61
N ASP A 78 2.15 -9.79 -11.44
CA ASP A 78 2.00 -9.71 -12.89
C ASP A 78 2.76 -8.52 -13.54
N GLY A 79 3.99 -8.29 -13.08
CA GLY A 79 4.86 -7.22 -13.56
C GLY A 79 4.55 -5.82 -12.99
N VAL A 80 3.57 -5.70 -12.11
CA VAL A 80 3.21 -4.44 -11.45
C VAL A 80 3.68 -4.47 -10.00
N LYS A 81 4.34 -3.41 -9.56
CA LYS A 81 4.81 -3.28 -8.17
C LYS A 81 3.65 -3.09 -7.21
N ILE A 82 3.71 -3.77 -6.08
CA ILE A 82 2.74 -3.63 -4.98
C ILE A 82 3.34 -2.72 -3.89
N PHE A 83 2.57 -1.74 -3.48
CA PHE A 83 2.89 -0.86 -2.38
C PHE A 83 1.85 -0.98 -1.27
N VAL A 84 2.31 -1.23 -0.04
CA VAL A 84 1.43 -1.29 1.12
C VAL A 84 1.13 0.11 1.62
N ALA A 85 -0.11 0.55 1.47
CA ALA A 85 -0.57 1.85 1.91
C ALA A 85 -1.33 1.72 3.24
N ASN A 86 -0.69 2.15 4.33
CA ASN A 86 -1.27 2.04 5.68
C ASN A 86 -2.50 2.92 5.90
N GLY A 87 -2.72 3.91 5.03
CA GLY A 87 -3.91 4.77 5.06
C GLY A 87 -5.14 4.19 4.40
N LEU A 88 -5.01 3.07 3.67
CA LEU A 88 -6.15 2.38 3.09
C LEU A 88 -6.89 1.54 4.14
N ALA A 89 -8.21 1.61 4.08
CA ALA A 89 -9.06 0.72 4.90
C ALA A 89 -8.84 -0.75 4.51
N ASP A 90 -9.15 -1.65 5.43
CA ASP A 90 -9.02 -3.09 5.21
C ASP A 90 -9.80 -3.56 3.97
N ASN A 91 -9.26 -4.54 3.28
CA ASN A 91 -9.80 -5.14 2.06
C ASN A 91 -9.92 -4.17 0.87
N ARG A 92 -9.16 -3.10 0.86
CA ARG A 92 -9.15 -2.15 -0.26
C ARG A 92 -7.82 -2.16 -1.00
N ALA A 93 -7.92 -2.00 -2.30
CA ALA A 93 -6.77 -1.85 -3.19
C ALA A 93 -7.06 -0.83 -4.27
N MET A 94 -6.00 -0.21 -4.79
CA MET A 94 -6.09 0.76 -5.86
C MET A 94 -4.89 0.58 -6.79
N ALA A 95 -5.13 0.55 -8.09
CA ALA A 95 -4.09 0.60 -9.09
C ALA A 95 -4.08 1.98 -9.75
N ALA A 96 -2.94 2.65 -9.71
CA ALA A 96 -2.77 3.97 -10.31
C ALA A 96 -1.30 4.25 -10.62
N GLN A 97 -1.06 5.16 -11.57
CA GLN A 97 0.26 5.75 -11.75
C GLN A 97 0.56 6.72 -10.61
N LYS A 98 1.77 6.68 -10.11
CA LYS A 98 2.23 7.64 -9.10
C LYS A 98 2.14 9.08 -9.59
N SER A 99 2.43 9.33 -10.86
CA SER A 99 2.34 10.66 -11.49
C SER A 99 0.91 11.20 -11.62
N ASN A 100 -0.10 10.33 -11.49
CA ASN A 100 -1.52 10.71 -11.52
C ASN A 100 -2.08 11.07 -10.14
N LEU A 101 -1.28 10.95 -9.09
CA LEU A 101 -1.64 11.29 -7.72
C LEU A 101 -0.89 12.56 -7.31
N PHE A 102 -1.64 13.56 -6.88
CA PHE A 102 -1.09 14.87 -6.55
C PHE A 102 -1.26 15.18 -5.06
N PHE A 103 -0.19 15.69 -4.48
CA PHE A 103 -0.21 16.28 -3.15
C PHE A 103 -0.09 17.80 -3.30
N GLY A 104 -1.03 18.54 -2.74
CA GLY A 104 -1.06 19.99 -2.77
C GLY A 104 -0.92 20.61 -1.40
N THR A 105 -0.22 21.72 -1.32
CA THR A 105 -0.15 22.59 -0.15
C THR A 105 -0.57 24.01 -0.54
N GLY A 106 -1.03 24.81 0.42
CA GLY A 106 -1.46 26.18 0.14
C GLY A 106 -0.31 27.07 -0.32
N LEU A 107 0.71 27.23 0.53
CA LEU A 107 1.96 27.91 0.22
C LEU A 107 3.13 27.00 0.58
N LEU A 108 4.25 27.12 -0.12
CA LEU A 108 5.44 26.35 0.18
C LEU A 108 5.95 26.55 1.61
N SER A 109 5.68 27.73 2.21
CA SER A 109 5.99 28.04 3.60
C SER A 109 4.99 27.47 4.61
N ASP A 110 3.76 27.16 4.20
CA ASP A 110 2.68 26.74 5.11
C ASP A 110 2.67 25.23 5.37
N HIS A 111 3.38 24.43 4.57
CA HIS A 111 3.41 22.98 4.76
C HIS A 111 4.24 22.55 5.98
N ASN A 112 4.99 23.47 6.57
CA ASN A 112 5.96 23.19 7.62
C ASN A 112 6.06 24.33 8.66
N GLU A 113 4.99 25.06 8.92
CA GLU A 113 5.00 26.09 9.94
C GLU A 113 4.98 25.46 11.34
N VAL A 114 6.08 25.60 12.07
CA VAL A 114 6.19 25.22 13.47
C VAL A 114 6.60 26.46 14.26
N LYS A 115 5.80 26.83 15.26
CA LYS A 115 6.08 27.95 16.15
C LYS A 115 6.18 27.44 17.57
N VAL A 116 7.29 27.74 18.22
CA VAL A 116 7.53 27.45 19.62
C VAL A 116 7.42 28.73 20.40
N ILE A 117 6.56 28.78 21.41
CA ILE A 117 6.32 29.93 22.27
C ILE A 117 6.68 29.52 23.70
N ASP A 118 7.65 30.24 24.28
CA ASP A 118 7.91 30.15 25.72
C ASP A 118 6.82 30.91 26.45
N MET A 119 6.12 30.25 27.35
CA MET A 119 5.04 30.86 28.12
C MET A 119 5.55 31.63 29.33
N ALA A 120 6.85 31.52 29.66
CA ALA A 120 7.42 32.23 30.79
C ALA A 120 7.29 33.75 30.67
N ASP A 121 7.42 34.28 29.45
CA ASP A 121 7.28 35.71 29.17
C ASP A 121 5.82 36.20 29.16
N LEU A 122 4.86 35.28 29.04
CA LEU A 122 3.44 35.59 28.94
C LEU A 122 2.68 35.47 30.26
N ASP A 123 2.92 34.41 31.02
CA ASP A 123 2.20 34.11 32.26
C ASP A 123 3.09 33.70 33.43
N GLY A 124 4.42 33.71 33.24
CA GLY A 124 5.40 33.29 34.25
C GLY A 124 5.45 31.79 34.48
N SER A 125 4.76 30.97 33.67
CA SER A 125 4.79 29.50 33.77
C SER A 125 6.01 28.92 33.08
N GLN A 126 6.51 27.77 33.55
CA GLN A 126 7.60 27.03 32.92
C GLN A 126 7.09 26.10 31.81
N ASN A 127 6.09 26.52 31.06
CA ASN A 127 5.46 25.75 29.98
C ASN A 127 5.90 26.29 28.63
N VAL A 128 6.04 25.37 27.67
CA VAL A 128 6.32 25.67 26.28
C VAL A 128 5.11 25.28 25.44
N ARG A 129 4.61 26.19 24.61
CA ARG A 129 3.54 25.93 23.67
C ARG A 129 4.10 25.75 22.28
N VAL A 130 3.83 24.61 21.68
CA VAL A 130 4.17 24.32 20.29
C VAL A 130 2.91 24.44 19.44
N ILE A 131 2.96 25.29 18.43
CA ILE A 131 1.86 25.47 17.47
C ILE A 131 2.37 25.02 16.11
N MET A 132 1.65 24.08 15.52
CA MET A 132 1.89 23.63 14.15
C MET A 132 0.66 23.94 13.30
N ARG A 133 0.88 24.49 12.12
CA ARG A 133 -0.16 24.74 11.13
C ARG A 133 0.34 24.25 9.78
N PHE A 134 -0.49 23.51 9.08
CA PHE A 134 -0.21 23.11 7.71
C PHE A 134 -1.51 22.99 6.93
N THR A 135 -1.44 23.25 5.65
CA THR A 135 -2.53 23.06 4.71
C THR A 135 -2.08 22.00 3.70
N SER A 136 -2.85 20.94 3.56
CA SER A 136 -2.53 19.89 2.60
C SER A 136 -3.80 19.33 1.98
N GLY A 137 -3.69 18.88 0.75
CA GLY A 137 -4.74 18.19 0.04
C GLY A 137 -4.16 17.15 -0.88
N VAL A 138 -4.94 16.11 -1.15
CA VAL A 138 -4.60 15.05 -2.10
C VAL A 138 -5.68 14.98 -3.14
N GLN A 139 -5.29 14.86 -4.41
CA GLN A 139 -6.20 14.72 -5.54
C GLN A 139 -5.59 13.84 -6.62
N TYR A 140 -6.44 13.26 -7.44
CA TYR A 140 -6.02 12.54 -8.64
C TYR A 140 -6.28 13.39 -9.88
N GLY A 141 -5.53 13.13 -10.94
CA GLY A 141 -5.68 13.85 -12.21
C GLY A 141 -6.74 13.22 -13.11
N ILE A 142 -6.46 12.04 -13.64
CA ILE A 142 -7.32 11.36 -14.62
C ILE A 142 -7.97 10.16 -13.95
N GLY A 143 -9.27 10.26 -13.67
CA GLY A 143 -10.01 9.21 -12.95
C GLY A 143 -10.19 7.91 -13.74
N SER A 144 -10.25 7.98 -15.06
CA SER A 144 -10.38 6.80 -15.93
C SER A 144 -9.13 5.90 -15.93
N GLU A 145 -8.00 6.39 -15.43
CA GLU A 145 -6.75 5.66 -15.31
C GLU A 145 -6.53 5.06 -13.91
N ILE A 146 -7.55 5.10 -13.05
CA ILE A 146 -7.50 4.56 -11.69
C ILE A 146 -8.47 3.39 -11.58
N VAL A 147 -7.98 2.27 -11.06
CA VAL A 147 -8.78 1.09 -10.75
C VAL A 147 -8.93 0.98 -9.25
N LEU A 148 -10.17 0.90 -8.77
CA LEU A 148 -10.47 0.74 -7.35
C LEU A 148 -11.09 -0.62 -7.10
N TYR A 149 -10.66 -1.25 -6.00
CA TYR A 149 -11.24 -2.46 -5.45
C TYR A 149 -11.69 -2.19 -4.01
N SER A 150 -12.95 -2.49 -3.71
CA SER A 150 -13.57 -2.30 -2.40
C SER A 150 -14.36 -3.54 -1.95
#